data_1cbd4a0f607eefa89b7c9c03bc574598
#
_entry.id   1cbd4a0f607eefa89b7c9c03bc574598
#
_cell.length_a   1.000
_cell.length_b   1.000
_cell.length_c   1.000
_cell.angle_alpha   90.00
_cell.angle_beta   90.00
_cell.angle_gamma   90.00
#
_symmetry.space_group_name_H-M   'P 1'
#
loop_
_entity.id
_entity.type
_entity.pdbx_description
1 polymer ?
#
loop_
_entity_poly.entity_id
_entity_poly.type
_entity_poly.pdbx_seq_one_letter_code
_entity_poly.pdbx_strand_id
1 'polypeptide(L)'
;MHVEATLPPAAAHADGDTVARALGDPLRWRIVTLLAGEQLCVGHLAELLGAAQPLVSHHLKVLRAAGLVEAERYRYWTYHRLRPAALDALADRLWLLARSSPAATACRRLATGAQAPPGPAAHPRPSTRPVPPLADRPQPARGGTLMPERALDPVSRQAFAAAIGQLADEFRGIFSLETIERYVDESIDRLSGARVVDFIPLFVHRFARERLRALAQVEGSIVKDVPEVLFVCVHNAGRSQMAAALLDHHARGRVHVRSAGSDPADQINPAVVAALGEWGIDLAREFPKPLTDEVVQAADAVVTMGCGDACPIYPGKRYLDWELDDPAGRPVEEVRAIRDELDRRVQGLLAELVPAGAGPA
;
A
#
# COMPACT_ATOMS: atom_id res chain seq x y z
N MET A 1 -31.70 -32.79 5.99
CA MET A 1 -31.70 -31.77 4.93
C MET A 1 -30.24 -31.48 4.60
N HIS A 2 -29.73 -32.13 3.55
CA HIS A 2 -28.39 -31.92 3.03
C HIS A 2 -28.43 -30.67 2.15
N VAL A 3 -27.66 -29.63 2.51
CA VAL A 3 -27.43 -28.49 1.63
C VAL A 3 -26.25 -28.87 0.74
N GLU A 4 -26.54 -29.18 -0.51
CA GLU A 4 -25.55 -29.34 -1.55
C GLU A 4 -24.90 -27.95 -1.82
N ALA A 5 -23.62 -27.84 -1.51
CA ALA A 5 -22.82 -26.69 -1.91
C ALA A 5 -22.54 -26.79 -3.41
N THR A 6 -23.25 -26.00 -4.20
CA THR A 6 -23.00 -25.86 -5.63
C THR A 6 -21.67 -25.13 -5.83
N LEU A 7 -20.67 -25.84 -6.32
CA LEU A 7 -19.40 -25.25 -6.78
C LEU A 7 -19.66 -24.24 -7.90
N PRO A 8 -19.03 -23.05 -7.87
CA PRO A 8 -19.14 -22.10 -8.97
C PRO A 8 -18.56 -22.70 -10.26
N PRO A 9 -19.10 -22.35 -11.44
CA PRO A 9 -18.65 -22.92 -12.70
C PRO A 9 -17.18 -22.60 -12.95
N ALA A 10 -16.43 -23.60 -13.42
CA ALA A 10 -15.03 -23.49 -13.81
C ALA A 10 -14.83 -22.29 -14.73
N ALA A 11 -13.94 -21.37 -14.33
CA ALA A 11 -13.60 -20.18 -15.09
C ALA A 11 -13.15 -20.58 -16.50
N ALA A 12 -13.83 -20.05 -17.52
CA ALA A 12 -13.46 -20.22 -18.91
C ALA A 12 -11.98 -19.82 -19.08
N HIS A 13 -11.18 -20.74 -19.62
CA HIS A 13 -9.78 -20.49 -19.92
C HIS A 13 -9.69 -19.30 -20.90
N ALA A 14 -8.95 -18.26 -20.53
CA ALA A 14 -8.71 -17.11 -21.38
C ALA A 14 -8.07 -17.59 -22.69
N ASP A 15 -8.63 -17.18 -23.83
CA ASP A 15 -8.04 -17.47 -25.14
C ASP A 15 -6.70 -16.75 -25.28
N GLY A 16 -5.65 -17.48 -25.67
CA GLY A 16 -4.29 -16.95 -25.80
C GLY A 16 -4.17 -15.74 -26.74
N ASP A 17 -5.03 -15.62 -27.77
CA ASP A 17 -5.05 -14.47 -28.65
C ASP A 17 -5.62 -13.22 -27.98
N THR A 18 -6.57 -13.38 -27.08
CA THR A 18 -7.13 -12.30 -26.28
C THR A 18 -6.10 -11.80 -25.26
N VAL A 19 -5.38 -12.73 -24.63
CA VAL A 19 -4.28 -12.41 -23.69
C VAL A 19 -3.15 -11.65 -24.41
N ALA A 20 -2.72 -12.14 -25.58
CA ALA A 20 -1.67 -11.49 -26.38
C ALA A 20 -2.06 -10.06 -26.79
N ARG A 21 -3.30 -9.86 -27.26
CA ARG A 21 -3.83 -8.52 -27.59
C ARG A 21 -3.89 -7.60 -26.38
N ALA A 22 -4.25 -8.12 -25.24
CA ALA A 22 -4.28 -7.34 -24.01
C ALA A 22 -2.89 -6.90 -23.58
N LEU A 23 -1.86 -7.72 -23.75
CA LEU A 23 -0.47 -7.41 -23.42
C LEU A 23 0.24 -6.51 -24.44
N GLY A 24 -0.31 -6.32 -25.64
CA GLY A 24 0.29 -5.49 -26.69
C GLY A 24 0.35 -3.98 -26.41
N ASP A 25 -0.26 -3.50 -25.33
CA ASP A 25 -0.20 -2.10 -24.90
C ASP A 25 0.89 -1.91 -23.83
N PRO A 26 1.79 -0.94 -23.98
CA PRO A 26 2.91 -0.74 -23.06
C PRO A 26 2.49 -0.47 -21.61
N LEU A 27 1.37 0.26 -21.38
CA LEU A 27 0.91 0.55 -20.04
C LEU A 27 0.30 -0.68 -19.38
N ARG A 28 -0.44 -1.50 -20.15
CA ARG A 28 -0.96 -2.79 -19.66
C ARG A 28 0.16 -3.76 -19.32
N TRP A 29 1.23 -3.80 -20.13
CA TRP A 29 2.42 -4.59 -19.81
C TRP A 29 3.05 -4.17 -18.48
N ARG A 30 3.22 -2.85 -18.25
CA ARG A 30 3.74 -2.32 -16.98
C ARG A 30 2.83 -2.66 -15.80
N ILE A 31 1.50 -2.57 -15.96
CA ILE A 31 0.54 -2.97 -14.93
C ILE A 31 0.72 -4.45 -14.57
N VAL A 32 0.79 -5.34 -15.57
CA VAL A 32 0.99 -6.78 -15.34
C VAL A 32 2.32 -7.07 -14.66
N THR A 33 3.39 -6.36 -15.02
CA THR A 33 4.71 -6.50 -14.40
C THR A 33 4.67 -6.10 -12.91
N LEU A 34 3.98 -5.01 -12.56
CA LEU A 34 3.80 -4.59 -11.17
C LEU A 34 2.96 -5.62 -10.39
N LEU A 35 1.87 -6.11 -10.98
CA LEU A 35 0.99 -7.10 -10.37
C LEU A 35 1.61 -8.50 -10.29
N ALA A 36 2.72 -8.76 -10.96
CA ALA A 36 3.48 -9.99 -10.80
C ALA A 36 4.22 -10.06 -9.46
N GLY A 37 4.53 -8.91 -8.88
CA GLY A 37 5.19 -8.80 -7.58
C GLY A 37 4.22 -8.73 -6.40
N GLU A 38 3.06 -8.08 -6.59
CA GLU A 38 2.13 -7.82 -5.49
C GLU A 38 0.72 -7.47 -5.98
N GLN A 39 -0.24 -7.50 -5.05
CA GLN A 39 -1.60 -7.04 -5.29
C GLN A 39 -1.66 -5.53 -5.07
N LEU A 40 -2.20 -4.79 -6.05
CA LEU A 40 -2.25 -3.33 -5.99
C LEU A 40 -3.66 -2.80 -6.23
N CYS A 41 -4.03 -1.73 -5.54
CA CYS A 41 -5.24 -0.98 -5.87
C CYS A 41 -4.98 0.00 -7.02
N VAL A 42 -6.07 0.50 -7.63
CA VAL A 42 -5.99 1.43 -8.76
C VAL A 42 -5.18 2.69 -8.44
N GLY A 43 -5.34 3.24 -7.22
CA GLY A 43 -4.62 4.43 -6.79
C GLY A 43 -3.10 4.22 -6.77
N HIS A 44 -2.66 3.08 -6.25
CA HIS A 44 -1.25 2.69 -6.24
C HIS A 44 -0.66 2.47 -7.61
N LEU A 45 -1.38 1.75 -8.46
CA LEU A 45 -0.95 1.57 -9.84
C LEU A 45 -0.82 2.91 -10.56
N ALA A 46 -1.73 3.85 -10.31
CA ALA A 46 -1.68 5.18 -10.89
C ALA A 46 -0.42 5.95 -10.44
N GLU A 47 -0.09 5.88 -9.17
CA GLU A 47 1.10 6.51 -8.58
C GLU A 47 2.40 5.91 -9.14
N LEU A 48 2.56 4.57 -9.07
CA LEU A 48 3.75 3.87 -9.58
C LEU A 48 3.96 4.03 -11.08
N LEU A 49 2.88 4.21 -11.84
CA LEU A 49 2.93 4.37 -13.29
C LEU A 49 3.07 5.84 -13.72
N GLY A 50 2.87 6.80 -12.81
CA GLY A 50 2.78 8.22 -13.15
C GLY A 50 1.60 8.52 -14.09
N ALA A 51 0.49 7.79 -13.97
CA ALA A 51 -0.64 7.84 -14.88
C ALA A 51 -1.94 8.23 -14.15
N ALA A 52 -2.86 8.88 -14.87
CA ALA A 52 -4.15 9.25 -14.29
C ALA A 52 -4.97 8.01 -13.89
N GLN A 53 -5.57 8.03 -12.70
CA GLN A 53 -6.34 6.91 -12.15
C GLN A 53 -7.48 6.40 -13.08
N PRO A 54 -8.23 7.26 -13.80
CA PRO A 54 -9.23 6.79 -14.77
C PRO A 54 -8.61 5.98 -15.91
N LEU A 55 -7.42 6.35 -16.37
CA LEU A 55 -6.70 5.65 -17.44
C LEU A 55 -6.26 4.26 -16.94
N VAL A 56 -5.69 4.17 -15.74
CA VAL A 56 -5.31 2.88 -15.13
C VAL A 56 -6.54 1.99 -14.92
N SER A 57 -7.66 2.56 -14.45
CA SER A 57 -8.93 1.83 -14.31
C SER A 57 -9.42 1.26 -15.63
N HIS A 58 -9.29 2.00 -16.74
CA HIS A 58 -9.62 1.53 -18.08
C HIS A 58 -8.76 0.32 -18.48
N HIS A 59 -7.43 0.43 -18.30
CA HIS A 59 -6.52 -0.67 -18.64
C HIS A 59 -6.73 -1.92 -17.77
N LEU A 60 -7.01 -1.76 -16.49
CA LEU A 60 -7.38 -2.86 -15.60
C LEU A 60 -8.68 -3.56 -16.03
N LYS A 61 -9.67 -2.79 -16.53
CA LYS A 61 -10.90 -3.39 -17.10
C LYS A 61 -10.60 -4.27 -18.29
N VAL A 62 -9.70 -3.85 -19.18
CA VAL A 62 -9.25 -4.63 -20.35
C VAL A 62 -8.51 -5.90 -19.90
N LEU A 63 -7.57 -5.77 -18.96
CA LEU A 63 -6.81 -6.91 -18.42
C LEU A 63 -7.71 -7.93 -17.70
N ARG A 64 -8.73 -7.46 -16.98
CA ARG A 64 -9.74 -8.32 -16.35
C ARG A 64 -10.60 -9.06 -17.38
N ALA A 65 -11.04 -8.36 -18.42
CA ALA A 65 -11.79 -8.96 -19.52
C ALA A 65 -10.97 -10.03 -20.26
N ALA A 66 -9.66 -9.87 -20.33
CA ALA A 66 -8.72 -10.86 -20.90
C ALA A 66 -8.36 -11.99 -19.90
N GLY A 67 -8.87 -11.98 -18.68
CA GLY A 67 -8.60 -12.99 -17.67
C GLY A 67 -7.20 -12.95 -17.06
N LEU A 68 -6.39 -11.93 -17.38
CA LEU A 68 -5.03 -11.72 -16.86
C LEU A 68 -4.99 -11.22 -15.42
N VAL A 69 -6.00 -10.45 -15.06
CA VAL A 69 -6.11 -9.81 -13.74
C VAL A 69 -7.46 -10.13 -13.14
N GLU A 70 -7.48 -10.45 -11.88
CA GLU A 70 -8.70 -10.52 -11.11
C GLU A 70 -8.76 -9.36 -10.12
N ALA A 71 -9.98 -9.00 -9.72
CA ALA A 71 -10.23 -7.96 -8.77
C ALA A 71 -10.94 -8.56 -7.57
N GLU A 72 -10.37 -8.39 -6.41
CA GLU A 72 -10.94 -8.78 -5.15
C GLU A 72 -11.35 -7.53 -4.38
N ARG A 73 -12.60 -7.49 -3.97
CA ARG A 73 -13.09 -6.37 -3.16
C ARG A 73 -12.90 -6.73 -1.70
N TYR A 74 -12.01 -5.98 -1.07
CA TYR A 74 -11.83 -6.06 0.36
C TYR A 74 -12.33 -4.77 1.01
N ARG A 75 -13.50 -4.83 1.66
CA ARG A 75 -14.18 -3.70 2.29
C ARG A 75 -14.45 -2.55 1.28
N TYR A 76 -13.69 -1.46 1.34
CA TYR A 76 -13.83 -0.29 0.45
C TYR A 76 -12.87 -0.28 -0.72
N TRP A 77 -11.91 -1.21 -0.75
CA TRP A 77 -10.85 -1.27 -1.74
C TRP A 77 -11.09 -2.38 -2.74
N THR A 78 -10.76 -2.11 -3.97
CA THR A 78 -10.65 -3.14 -5.00
C THR A 78 -9.18 -3.33 -5.31
N TYR A 79 -8.67 -4.51 -4.97
CA TYR A 79 -7.32 -4.93 -5.28
C TYR A 79 -7.31 -5.74 -6.54
N HIS A 80 -6.24 -5.58 -7.27
CA HIS A 80 -6.00 -6.28 -8.51
C HIS A 80 -4.80 -7.20 -8.30
N ARG A 81 -4.95 -8.45 -8.69
CA ARG A 81 -3.84 -9.42 -8.70
C ARG A 81 -3.73 -10.09 -10.05
N LEU A 82 -2.51 -10.48 -10.42
CA LEU A 82 -2.24 -11.25 -11.62
C LEU A 82 -2.80 -12.67 -11.47
N ARG A 83 -3.29 -13.22 -12.56
CA ARG A 83 -3.65 -14.64 -12.67
C ARG A 83 -2.58 -15.37 -13.49
N PRO A 84 -1.61 -16.04 -12.85
CA PRO A 84 -0.49 -16.69 -13.55
C PRO A 84 -0.94 -17.70 -14.60
N ALA A 85 -2.02 -18.44 -14.35
CA ALA A 85 -2.56 -19.43 -15.29
C ALA A 85 -2.91 -18.86 -16.68
N ALA A 86 -3.24 -17.56 -16.78
CA ALA A 86 -3.49 -16.94 -18.08
C ALA A 86 -2.20 -16.70 -18.87
N LEU A 87 -1.09 -16.43 -18.17
CA LEU A 87 0.26 -16.31 -18.77
C LEU A 87 0.81 -17.67 -19.18
N ASP A 88 0.58 -18.71 -18.38
CA ASP A 88 0.98 -20.08 -18.70
C ASP A 88 0.31 -20.55 -20.00
N ALA A 89 -0.99 -20.31 -20.15
CA ALA A 89 -1.73 -20.64 -21.37
C ALA A 89 -1.18 -19.90 -22.62
N LEU A 90 -0.76 -18.65 -22.47
CA LEU A 90 -0.09 -17.89 -23.53
C LEU A 90 1.29 -18.47 -23.85
N ALA A 91 2.08 -18.78 -22.84
CA ALA A 91 3.41 -19.36 -22.98
C ALA A 91 3.36 -20.71 -23.72
N ASP A 92 2.44 -21.60 -23.37
CA ASP A 92 2.22 -22.88 -24.03
C ASP A 92 1.87 -22.70 -25.52
N ARG A 93 1.03 -21.71 -25.82
CA ARG A 93 0.63 -21.42 -27.20
C ARG A 93 1.80 -20.86 -28.03
N LEU A 94 2.59 -19.94 -27.46
CA LEU A 94 3.79 -19.40 -28.11
C LEU A 94 4.82 -20.51 -28.37
N TRP A 95 4.98 -21.44 -27.41
CA TRP A 95 5.88 -22.56 -27.55
C TRP A 95 5.43 -23.52 -28.65
N LEU A 96 4.13 -23.82 -28.76
CA LEU A 96 3.57 -24.61 -29.87
C LEU A 96 3.82 -23.93 -31.22
N LEU A 97 3.59 -22.61 -31.33
CA LEU A 97 3.85 -21.85 -32.55
C LEU A 97 5.34 -21.85 -32.93
N ALA A 98 6.23 -21.70 -31.96
CA ALA A 98 7.67 -21.78 -32.19
C ALA A 98 8.11 -23.14 -32.74
N ARG A 99 7.49 -24.22 -32.30
CA ARG A 99 7.75 -25.59 -32.79
C ARG A 99 7.12 -25.88 -34.16
N SER A 100 6.02 -25.23 -34.47
CA SER A 100 5.29 -25.39 -35.74
C SER A 100 5.85 -24.54 -36.87
N SER A 101 6.88 -23.72 -36.59
CA SER A 101 7.47 -22.83 -37.60
C SER A 101 8.18 -23.63 -38.70
N PRO A 102 7.75 -23.51 -39.97
CA PRO A 102 8.32 -24.28 -41.08
C PRO A 102 9.79 -23.91 -41.43
N ALA A 103 10.32 -22.86 -40.80
CA ALA A 103 11.71 -22.43 -40.96
C ALA A 103 12.74 -23.52 -40.58
N ALA A 104 12.39 -24.38 -39.60
CA ALA A 104 13.24 -25.51 -39.23
C ALA A 104 13.23 -26.62 -40.27
N THR A 105 12.21 -26.71 -41.13
CA THR A 105 12.09 -27.76 -42.16
C THR A 105 12.61 -27.28 -43.50
N ALA A 106 12.54 -25.99 -43.81
CA ALA A 106 13.05 -25.42 -45.06
C ALA A 106 14.57 -25.44 -45.11
N CYS A 107 15.27 -25.10 -44.04
CA CYS A 107 16.73 -25.19 -43.93
C CYS A 107 17.25 -26.66 -44.00
N ARG A 108 16.46 -27.64 -43.58
CA ARG A 108 16.86 -29.05 -43.69
C ARG A 108 16.85 -29.58 -45.13
N ARG A 109 16.03 -29.04 -46.03
CA ARG A 109 15.92 -29.48 -47.44
C ARG A 109 17.05 -28.94 -48.33
N LEU A 110 17.73 -27.88 -47.92
CA LEU A 110 18.86 -27.33 -48.64
C LEU A 110 20.24 -27.92 -48.22
N ALA A 111 20.26 -28.71 -47.16
CA ALA A 111 21.48 -29.34 -46.62
C ALA A 111 21.58 -30.86 -46.90
N THR A 112 20.85 -31.39 -47.87
CA THR A 112 21.00 -32.80 -48.28
C THR A 112 22.23 -32.98 -49.17
N GLY A 113 23.39 -33.03 -48.52
CA GLY A 113 24.71 -33.30 -49.15
C GLY A 113 25.84 -33.51 -48.12
N ALA A 114 25.60 -33.30 -46.86
CA ALA A 114 26.58 -33.50 -45.80
C ALA A 114 26.04 -34.41 -44.70
N GLN A 115 26.82 -35.42 -44.34
CA GLN A 115 26.56 -36.37 -43.25
C GLN A 115 26.25 -35.64 -41.94
N ALA A 116 25.14 -36.00 -41.29
CA ALA A 116 24.71 -35.43 -40.05
C ALA A 116 25.67 -35.74 -38.90
N PRO A 117 26.09 -34.77 -38.09
CA PRO A 117 26.81 -35.05 -36.83
C PRO A 117 25.88 -35.74 -35.82
N PRO A 118 26.42 -36.55 -34.89
CA PRO A 118 25.61 -37.23 -33.88
C PRO A 118 24.88 -36.22 -32.96
N GLY A 119 23.63 -36.48 -32.69
CA GLY A 119 22.77 -35.63 -31.87
C GLY A 119 23.29 -35.52 -30.43
N PRO A 120 23.01 -34.36 -29.74
CA PRO A 120 23.42 -34.18 -28.37
C PRO A 120 22.73 -35.21 -27.46
N ALA A 121 23.53 -35.79 -26.56
CA ALA A 121 23.14 -36.77 -25.56
C ALA A 121 21.99 -36.19 -24.68
N ALA A 122 20.99 -37.02 -24.42
CA ALA A 122 19.89 -36.71 -23.54
C ALA A 122 20.40 -36.36 -22.14
N HIS A 123 20.08 -35.16 -21.66
CA HIS A 123 20.32 -34.79 -20.29
C HIS A 123 19.48 -35.66 -19.34
N PRO A 124 20.09 -36.23 -18.27
CA PRO A 124 19.36 -37.02 -17.30
C PRO A 124 18.38 -36.13 -16.52
N ARG A 125 17.17 -36.62 -16.31
CA ARG A 125 16.18 -36.00 -15.42
C ARG A 125 16.74 -35.92 -14.00
N PRO A 126 16.50 -34.82 -13.25
CA PRO A 126 16.90 -34.74 -11.87
C PRO A 126 16.15 -35.80 -11.05
N SER A 127 16.89 -36.67 -10.39
CA SER A 127 16.37 -37.69 -9.47
C SER A 127 15.84 -36.98 -8.21
N THR A 128 14.60 -37.27 -7.86
CA THR A 128 14.04 -36.94 -6.56
C THR A 128 14.73 -37.76 -5.47
N ARG A 129 15.66 -37.14 -4.75
CA ARG A 129 16.17 -37.68 -3.50
C ARG A 129 15.24 -37.38 -2.35
N PRO A 130 14.92 -38.34 -1.47
CA PRO A 130 14.14 -38.05 -0.27
C PRO A 130 14.92 -37.17 0.69
N VAL A 131 14.24 -36.17 1.27
CA VAL A 131 14.76 -35.30 2.31
C VAL A 131 14.86 -36.09 3.62
N PRO A 132 16.03 -36.12 4.30
CA PRO A 132 16.17 -36.77 5.60
C PRO A 132 15.48 -35.96 6.71
N PRO A 133 15.03 -36.60 7.83
CA PRO A 133 14.34 -35.95 8.91
C PRO A 133 15.23 -34.98 9.70
N LEU A 134 14.60 -33.90 10.17
CA LEU A 134 15.21 -32.85 11.00
C LEU A 134 15.58 -33.41 12.40
N ALA A 135 16.80 -33.88 12.59
CA ALA A 135 17.48 -33.93 13.88
C ALA A 135 18.98 -33.76 13.62
N ASP A 136 19.61 -32.87 14.39
CA ASP A 136 21.03 -32.49 14.37
C ASP A 136 21.44 -31.36 13.40
N ARG A 137 21.23 -30.12 13.84
CA ARG A 137 22.07 -28.99 13.45
C ARG A 137 22.67 -28.32 14.70
N PRO A 138 23.99 -28.08 14.69
CA PRO A 138 24.67 -27.37 15.79
C PRO A 138 24.24 -25.91 15.84
N GLN A 139 24.01 -25.39 17.03
CA GLN A 139 23.68 -23.99 17.29
C GLN A 139 24.89 -23.11 16.97
N PRO A 140 24.69 -21.97 16.26
CA PRO A 140 25.72 -20.95 16.14
C PRO A 140 25.78 -20.09 17.42
N ALA A 141 27.02 -19.71 17.76
CA ALA A 141 27.39 -18.93 18.92
C ALA A 141 26.74 -17.54 18.95
N ARG A 142 26.41 -17.10 20.17
CA ARG A 142 25.85 -15.77 20.47
C ARG A 142 26.85 -14.67 20.14
N GLY A 143 26.43 -13.70 19.33
CA GLY A 143 27.14 -12.46 19.12
C GLY A 143 26.50 -11.66 17.99
N GLY A 144 25.68 -10.66 18.34
CA GLY A 144 25.03 -9.74 17.40
C GLY A 144 23.50 -9.84 17.51
N THR A 145 22.90 -8.84 18.11
CA THR A 145 21.43 -8.71 18.22
C THR A 145 20.86 -8.40 16.86
N LEU A 146 20.64 -9.43 16.07
CA LEU A 146 19.75 -9.41 14.93
C LEU A 146 18.40 -9.95 15.42
N MET A 147 17.35 -9.19 15.13
CA MET A 147 15.93 -9.38 15.35
C MET A 147 15.48 -10.83 15.50
N PRO A 148 14.50 -11.13 16.37
CA PRO A 148 13.83 -12.42 16.35
C PRO A 148 13.25 -12.60 14.94
N GLU A 149 13.64 -13.67 14.28
CA GLU A 149 13.20 -14.09 12.95
C GLU A 149 11.67 -14.22 12.98
N ARG A 150 10.99 -13.11 12.74
CA ARG A 150 9.55 -13.13 12.47
C ARG A 150 9.39 -13.97 11.23
N ALA A 151 8.58 -15.02 11.30
CA ALA A 151 8.27 -15.87 10.17
C ALA A 151 7.37 -15.09 9.18
N LEU A 152 7.93 -14.01 8.60
CA LEU A 152 7.32 -13.31 7.49
C LEU A 152 7.43 -14.22 6.26
N ASP A 153 6.35 -14.32 5.51
CA ASP A 153 6.40 -14.99 4.22
C ASP A 153 7.41 -14.29 3.27
N PRO A 154 7.95 -14.97 2.27
CA PRO A 154 8.97 -14.41 1.39
C PRO A 154 8.53 -13.14 0.66
N VAL A 155 7.24 -13.01 0.34
CA VAL A 155 6.67 -11.86 -0.39
C VAL A 155 6.66 -10.62 0.49
N SER A 156 6.18 -10.76 1.73
CA SER A 156 6.20 -9.69 2.72
C SER A 156 7.63 -9.21 3.01
N ARG A 157 8.59 -10.14 3.12
CA ARG A 157 10.01 -9.81 3.32
C ARG A 157 10.57 -8.98 2.17
N GLN A 158 10.26 -9.33 0.92
CA GLN A 158 10.71 -8.60 -0.26
C GLN A 158 10.08 -7.20 -0.34
N ALA A 159 8.78 -7.08 -0.01
CA ALA A 159 8.07 -5.81 0.02
C ALA A 159 8.64 -4.85 1.08
N PHE A 160 8.98 -5.35 2.28
CA PHE A 160 9.64 -4.53 3.30
C PHE A 160 11.06 -4.12 2.90
N ALA A 161 11.83 -5.01 2.26
CA ALA A 161 13.15 -4.64 1.73
C ALA A 161 13.05 -3.54 0.66
N ALA A 162 12.05 -3.59 -0.21
CA ALA A 162 11.78 -2.54 -1.19
C ALA A 162 11.37 -1.23 -0.51
N ALA A 163 10.51 -1.28 0.51
CA ALA A 163 10.12 -0.12 1.30
C ALA A 163 11.30 0.55 1.98
N ILE A 164 12.20 -0.23 2.61
CA ILE A 164 13.45 0.27 3.20
C ILE A 164 14.32 0.95 2.14
N GLY A 165 14.50 0.34 0.97
CA GLY A 165 15.27 0.90 -0.12
C GLY A 165 14.73 2.27 -0.59
N GLN A 166 13.41 2.38 -0.78
CA GLN A 166 12.75 3.63 -1.18
C GLN A 166 12.93 4.72 -0.13
N LEU A 167 12.74 4.39 1.15
CA LEU A 167 12.95 5.33 2.25
C LEU A 167 14.42 5.73 2.40
N ALA A 168 15.36 4.82 2.18
CA ALA A 168 16.79 5.11 2.18
C ALA A 168 17.19 6.07 1.05
N ASP A 169 16.55 5.97 -0.11
CA ASP A 169 16.75 6.90 -1.22
C ASP A 169 16.13 8.27 -0.92
N GLU A 170 14.91 8.31 -0.38
CA GLU A 170 14.21 9.56 -0.03
C GLU A 170 14.93 10.36 1.07
N PHE A 171 15.40 9.66 2.12
CA PHE A 171 16.08 10.30 3.27
C PHE A 171 17.59 10.22 3.18
N ARG A 172 18.14 10.10 1.96
CA ARG A 172 19.59 10.02 1.74
C ARG A 172 20.31 11.25 2.28
N GLY A 173 21.31 11.03 3.14
CA GLY A 173 22.07 12.10 3.78
C GLY A 173 21.40 12.73 5.00
N ILE A 174 20.17 12.31 5.34
CA ILE A 174 19.46 12.71 6.56
C ILE A 174 19.59 11.59 7.60
N PHE A 175 19.23 10.36 7.23
CA PHE A 175 19.26 9.22 8.13
C PHE A 175 20.18 8.11 7.62
N SER A 176 20.75 7.35 8.57
CA SER A 176 21.45 6.10 8.27
C SER A 176 20.46 5.01 7.90
N LEU A 177 20.92 3.99 7.15
CA LEU A 177 20.11 2.82 6.81
C LEU A 177 19.58 2.13 8.08
N GLU A 178 20.39 2.00 9.12
CA GLU A 178 20.00 1.43 10.42
C GLU A 178 18.83 2.21 11.08
N THR A 179 18.83 3.54 10.99
CA THR A 179 17.71 4.34 11.49
C THR A 179 16.44 4.06 10.70
N ILE A 180 16.53 3.96 9.38
CA ILE A 180 15.40 3.68 8.51
C ILE A 180 14.84 2.28 8.78
N GLU A 181 15.69 1.27 8.86
CA GLU A 181 15.31 -0.11 9.20
C GLU A 181 14.59 -0.16 10.55
N ARG A 182 15.14 0.48 11.57
CA ARG A 182 14.51 0.56 12.89
C ARG A 182 13.11 1.17 12.83
N TYR A 183 12.91 2.28 12.11
CA TYR A 183 11.60 2.93 11.98
C TYR A 183 10.59 2.08 11.19
N VAL A 184 11.05 1.34 10.19
CA VAL A 184 10.22 0.38 9.48
C VAL A 184 9.82 -0.77 10.40
N ASP A 185 10.75 -1.34 11.15
CA ASP A 185 10.49 -2.44 12.10
C ASP A 185 9.52 -2.03 13.21
N GLU A 186 9.74 -0.87 13.84
CA GLU A 186 8.82 -0.32 14.81
C GLU A 186 7.43 -0.05 14.21
N SER A 187 7.35 0.36 12.95
CA SER A 187 6.09 0.59 12.26
C SER A 187 5.36 -0.73 11.97
N ILE A 188 6.09 -1.80 11.65
CA ILE A 188 5.53 -3.16 11.56
C ILE A 188 4.93 -3.56 12.90
N ASP A 189 5.67 -3.34 14.01
CA ASP A 189 5.20 -3.72 15.35
C ASP A 189 3.94 -2.97 15.77
N ARG A 190 3.91 -1.67 15.52
CA ARG A 190 2.78 -0.81 15.87
C ARG A 190 1.53 -1.09 15.03
N LEU A 191 1.69 -1.49 13.77
CA LEU A 191 0.58 -1.81 12.87
C LEU A 191 0.18 -3.28 12.90
N SER A 192 0.99 -4.19 13.44
CA SER A 192 0.67 -5.63 13.49
C SER A 192 -0.42 -5.99 14.52
N GLY A 193 -0.82 -5.07 15.39
CA GLY A 193 -2.04 -5.19 16.22
C GLY A 193 -3.33 -4.95 15.43
N ALA A 194 -3.25 -4.24 14.29
CA ALA A 194 -4.39 -4.06 13.40
C ALA A 194 -4.59 -5.34 12.58
N ARG A 195 -5.83 -5.85 12.53
CA ARG A 195 -6.19 -7.13 11.86
C ARG A 195 -6.10 -7.11 10.33
N VAL A 196 -5.32 -6.20 9.74
CA VAL A 196 -5.21 -6.02 8.29
C VAL A 196 -3.94 -6.70 7.81
N VAL A 197 -3.96 -8.02 7.68
CA VAL A 197 -2.79 -8.85 7.38
C VAL A 197 -2.23 -8.64 5.97
N ASP A 198 -3.07 -8.27 5.00
CA ASP A 198 -2.69 -8.27 3.57
C ASP A 198 -2.10 -6.94 3.04
N PHE A 199 -2.08 -5.86 3.85
CA PHE A 199 -1.62 -4.52 3.42
C PHE A 199 -0.53 -3.92 4.28
N ILE A 200 0.01 -4.71 5.18
CA ILE A 200 1.05 -4.28 6.12
C ILE A 200 2.21 -3.57 5.41
N PRO A 201 2.79 -4.06 4.29
CA PRO A 201 3.94 -3.40 3.70
C PRO A 201 3.69 -1.96 3.25
N LEU A 202 2.52 -1.70 2.66
CA LEU A 202 2.17 -0.36 2.20
C LEU A 202 1.93 0.61 3.35
N PHE A 203 1.09 0.19 4.30
CA PHE A 203 0.79 1.02 5.46
C PHE A 203 2.03 1.25 6.32
N VAL A 204 2.89 0.23 6.44
CA VAL A 204 4.18 0.34 7.11
C VAL A 204 5.08 1.35 6.40
N HIS A 205 5.22 1.26 5.07
CA HIS A 205 6.01 2.22 4.30
C HIS A 205 5.51 3.66 4.51
N ARG A 206 4.20 3.89 4.36
CA ARG A 206 3.61 5.22 4.52
C ARG A 206 3.73 5.74 5.95
N PHE A 207 3.49 4.88 6.93
CA PHE A 207 3.60 5.24 8.34
C PHE A 207 5.06 5.50 8.76
N ALA A 208 6.00 4.66 8.35
CA ALA A 208 7.42 4.87 8.60
C ALA A 208 7.93 6.16 7.92
N ARG A 209 7.51 6.43 6.68
CA ARG A 209 7.83 7.67 5.96
C ARG A 209 7.32 8.90 6.70
N GLU A 210 6.08 8.88 7.17
CA GLU A 210 5.47 9.98 7.94
C GLU A 210 6.23 10.23 9.24
N ARG A 211 6.62 9.17 9.95
CA ARG A 211 7.42 9.23 11.18
C ARG A 211 8.84 9.76 10.93
N LEU A 212 9.53 9.24 9.92
CA LEU A 212 10.87 9.71 9.53
C LEU A 212 10.87 11.18 9.12
N ARG A 213 9.87 11.63 8.36
CA ARG A 213 9.72 13.04 8.01
C ARG A 213 9.51 13.90 9.26
N ALA A 214 8.67 13.47 10.18
CA ALA A 214 8.46 14.14 11.46
C ALA A 214 9.77 14.22 12.27
N LEU A 215 10.51 13.13 12.37
CA LEU A 215 11.82 13.11 13.04
C LEU A 215 12.81 14.10 12.40
N ALA A 216 12.93 14.11 11.08
CA ALA A 216 13.82 15.01 10.35
C ALA A 216 13.46 16.49 10.59
N GLN A 217 12.19 16.81 10.74
CA GLN A 217 11.72 18.15 11.08
C GLN A 217 12.07 18.52 12.54
N VAL A 218 11.90 17.59 13.48
CA VAL A 218 12.26 17.79 14.90
C VAL A 218 13.76 18.00 15.05
N GLU A 219 14.57 17.26 14.30
CA GLU A 219 16.03 17.39 14.29
C GLU A 219 16.54 18.59 13.47
N GLY A 220 15.64 19.32 12.78
CA GLY A 220 16.00 20.46 11.95
C GLY A 220 16.68 20.11 10.62
N SER A 221 16.70 18.82 10.25
CA SER A 221 17.27 18.34 8.98
C SER A 221 16.37 18.64 7.78
N ILE A 222 15.06 18.80 8.01
CA ILE A 222 14.08 19.27 7.03
C ILE A 222 13.40 20.51 7.56
N VAL A 223 13.42 21.59 6.77
CA VAL A 223 12.70 22.83 7.10
C VAL A 223 11.22 22.65 6.79
N LYS A 224 10.36 23.18 7.66
CA LYS A 224 8.91 23.22 7.40
C LYS A 224 8.60 24.40 6.50
N ASP A 225 7.95 24.13 5.39
CA ASP A 225 7.51 25.17 4.44
C ASP A 225 6.14 25.75 4.83
N VAL A 226 5.35 24.99 5.58
CA VAL A 226 3.99 25.34 6.00
C VAL A 226 3.74 24.87 7.44
N PRO A 227 2.77 25.46 8.16
CA PRO A 227 2.37 24.98 9.49
C PRO A 227 1.91 23.53 9.46
N GLU A 228 2.20 22.77 10.52
CA GLU A 228 1.74 21.38 10.69
C GLU A 228 0.67 21.26 11.77
N VAL A 229 -0.42 20.58 11.44
CA VAL A 229 -1.51 20.31 12.37
C VAL A 229 -1.69 18.80 12.54
N LEU A 230 -1.72 18.37 13.80
CA LEU A 230 -2.00 16.99 14.17
C LEU A 230 -3.37 16.88 14.85
N PHE A 231 -4.24 16.06 14.31
CA PHE A 231 -5.52 15.70 14.90
C PHE A 231 -5.43 14.36 15.63
N VAL A 232 -5.81 14.32 16.90
CA VAL A 232 -5.71 13.11 17.74
C VAL A 232 -7.07 12.76 18.33
N CYS A 233 -7.48 11.51 18.18
CA CYS A 233 -8.59 10.93 18.92
C CYS A 233 -8.22 9.53 19.42
N VAL A 234 -9.12 8.79 20.05
CA VAL A 234 -8.79 7.44 20.55
C VAL A 234 -8.49 6.50 19.35
N HIS A 235 -9.43 6.33 18.44
CA HIS A 235 -9.39 5.28 17.44
C HIS A 235 -8.81 5.69 16.07
N ASN A 236 -8.54 6.96 15.82
CA ASN A 236 -8.15 7.48 14.50
C ASN A 236 -9.00 6.93 13.33
N ALA A 237 -10.29 6.72 13.59
CA ALA A 237 -11.22 6.12 12.64
C ALA A 237 -12.44 7.00 12.34
N GLY A 238 -12.63 8.07 13.11
CA GLY A 238 -13.79 8.98 13.00
C GLY A 238 -13.37 10.44 13.03
N ARG A 239 -13.43 11.05 14.23
CA ARG A 239 -13.23 12.50 14.45
C ARG A 239 -11.93 13.03 13.86
N SER A 240 -10.79 12.43 14.20
CA SER A 240 -9.47 12.90 13.73
C SER A 240 -9.27 12.73 12.24
N GLN A 241 -9.82 11.66 11.64
CA GLN A 241 -9.79 11.45 10.19
C GLN A 241 -10.67 12.48 9.46
N MET A 242 -11.88 12.75 9.96
CA MET A 242 -12.72 13.80 9.38
C MET A 242 -12.07 15.18 9.46
N ALA A 243 -11.56 15.55 10.64
CA ALA A 243 -10.91 16.84 10.83
C ALA A 243 -9.69 17.02 9.93
N ALA A 244 -8.87 15.97 9.81
CA ALA A 244 -7.69 15.99 8.94
C ALA A 244 -8.08 16.17 7.47
N ALA A 245 -9.04 15.39 6.99
CA ALA A 245 -9.50 15.46 5.61
C ALA A 245 -10.15 16.82 5.27
N LEU A 246 -10.94 17.40 6.18
CA LEU A 246 -11.55 18.71 6.01
C LEU A 246 -10.49 19.81 5.99
N LEU A 247 -9.50 19.77 6.90
CA LEU A 247 -8.42 20.75 6.91
C LEU A 247 -7.58 20.67 5.64
N ASP A 248 -7.21 19.49 5.20
CA ASP A 248 -6.43 19.28 3.97
C ASP A 248 -7.21 19.83 2.75
N HIS A 249 -8.52 19.52 2.68
CA HIS A 249 -9.40 20.02 1.62
C HIS A 249 -9.43 21.57 1.55
N HIS A 250 -9.55 22.24 2.68
CA HIS A 250 -9.61 23.71 2.72
C HIS A 250 -8.23 24.37 2.63
N ALA A 251 -7.19 23.71 3.17
CA ALA A 251 -5.84 24.27 3.20
C ALA A 251 -5.20 24.28 1.82
N ARG A 252 -5.51 23.33 0.95
CA ARG A 252 -4.93 23.22 -0.41
C ARG A 252 -3.41 23.34 -0.41
N GLY A 253 -2.75 22.58 0.47
CA GLY A 253 -1.31 22.56 0.62
C GLY A 253 -0.69 23.70 1.44
N ARG A 254 -1.48 24.64 2.00
CA ARG A 254 -0.99 25.71 2.88
C ARG A 254 -0.75 25.28 4.32
N VAL A 255 -1.18 24.09 4.67
CA VAL A 255 -0.97 23.44 5.97
C VAL A 255 -0.65 21.97 5.71
N HIS A 256 0.31 21.42 6.41
CA HIS A 256 0.55 19.99 6.42
C HIS A 256 -0.31 19.36 7.52
N VAL A 257 -1.09 18.34 7.17
CA VAL A 257 -2.08 17.75 8.08
C VAL A 257 -1.73 16.30 8.40
N ARG A 258 -1.80 15.96 9.68
CA ARG A 258 -1.61 14.60 10.18
C ARG A 258 -2.78 14.19 11.06
N SER A 259 -3.00 12.89 11.17
CA SER A 259 -3.96 12.31 12.12
C SER A 259 -3.39 11.09 12.80
N ALA A 260 -3.73 10.88 14.07
CA ALA A 260 -3.29 9.74 14.86
C ALA A 260 -4.33 9.33 15.92
N GLY A 261 -4.19 8.12 16.47
CA GLY A 261 -5.00 7.60 17.56
C GLY A 261 -4.16 7.01 18.68
N SER A 262 -4.62 7.16 19.92
CA SER A 262 -3.98 6.52 21.07
C SER A 262 -4.21 5.01 21.11
N ASP A 263 -5.31 4.53 20.54
CA ASP A 263 -5.68 3.12 20.36
C ASP A 263 -6.36 2.95 19.01
N PRO A 264 -5.58 2.87 17.90
CA PRO A 264 -6.11 2.89 16.56
C PRO A 264 -7.02 1.69 16.26
N ALA A 265 -8.15 1.97 15.60
CA ALA A 265 -9.05 0.93 15.12
C ALA A 265 -8.49 0.21 13.88
N ASP A 266 -9.08 -0.93 13.54
CA ASP A 266 -8.71 -1.69 12.34
C ASP A 266 -9.04 -0.96 11.03
N GLN A 267 -10.00 -0.04 11.02
CA GLN A 267 -10.48 0.66 9.81
C GLN A 267 -11.14 1.99 10.14
N ILE A 268 -11.19 2.85 9.13
CA ILE A 268 -11.98 4.10 9.21
C ILE A 268 -13.47 3.77 9.23
N ASN A 269 -14.24 4.50 10.04
CA ASN A 269 -15.68 4.34 10.16
C ASN A 269 -16.38 4.55 8.81
N PRO A 270 -17.18 3.57 8.32
CA PRO A 270 -17.89 3.68 7.05
C PRO A 270 -18.81 4.89 6.91
N ALA A 271 -19.49 5.25 7.98
CA ALA A 271 -20.38 6.42 7.97
C ALA A 271 -19.60 7.73 7.80
N VAL A 272 -18.36 7.78 8.31
CA VAL A 272 -17.43 8.90 8.09
C VAL A 272 -17.00 8.98 6.63
N VAL A 273 -16.62 7.83 6.03
CA VAL A 273 -16.27 7.77 4.61
C VAL A 273 -17.44 8.22 3.73
N ALA A 274 -18.67 7.78 4.06
CA ALA A 274 -19.85 8.18 3.32
C ALA A 274 -20.13 9.69 3.45
N ALA A 275 -20.09 10.23 4.69
CA ALA A 275 -20.36 11.63 4.95
C ALA A 275 -19.37 12.58 4.26
N LEU A 276 -18.08 12.26 4.20
CA LEU A 276 -17.06 13.03 3.50
C LEU A 276 -17.15 12.85 1.98
N GLY A 277 -17.51 11.65 1.53
CA GLY A 277 -17.70 11.35 0.11
C GLY A 277 -18.82 12.21 -0.54
N GLU A 278 -19.84 12.63 0.23
CA GLU A 278 -20.87 13.57 -0.23
C GLU A 278 -20.31 14.93 -0.65
N TRP A 279 -19.17 15.32 -0.07
CA TRP A 279 -18.45 16.56 -0.41
C TRP A 279 -17.31 16.35 -1.39
N GLY A 280 -17.16 15.12 -1.94
CA GLY A 280 -16.09 14.75 -2.85
C GLY A 280 -14.74 14.57 -2.16
N ILE A 281 -14.71 14.47 -0.83
CA ILE A 281 -13.50 14.21 -0.05
C ILE A 281 -13.29 12.71 0.08
N ASP A 282 -12.20 12.22 -0.48
CA ASP A 282 -11.89 10.79 -0.52
C ASP A 282 -10.88 10.40 0.57
N LEU A 283 -11.28 9.48 1.44
CA LEU A 283 -10.43 8.85 2.46
C LEU A 283 -9.78 7.55 1.99
N ALA A 284 -9.83 7.25 0.71
CA ALA A 284 -9.36 5.99 0.16
C ALA A 284 -7.86 5.71 0.42
N ARG A 285 -7.08 6.73 0.72
CA ARG A 285 -5.65 6.61 1.03
C ARG A 285 -5.36 6.63 2.53
N GLU A 286 -6.36 6.90 3.34
CA GLU A 286 -6.18 7.02 4.78
C GLU A 286 -6.42 5.69 5.51
N PHE A 287 -5.73 5.53 6.63
CA PHE A 287 -5.86 4.39 7.52
C PHE A 287 -5.64 4.85 8.96
N PRO A 288 -6.16 4.14 9.97
CA PRO A 288 -5.92 4.45 11.36
C PRO A 288 -4.44 4.27 11.70
N LYS A 289 -3.83 5.32 12.26
CA LYS A 289 -2.39 5.40 12.58
C LYS A 289 -2.17 5.55 14.08
N PRO A 290 -1.22 4.82 14.66
CA PRO A 290 -0.82 5.02 16.06
C PRO A 290 -0.22 6.42 16.30
N LEU A 291 -0.50 6.99 17.46
CA LEU A 291 0.16 8.19 17.93
C LEU A 291 1.62 7.89 18.27
N THR A 292 2.55 8.76 17.82
CA THR A 292 3.98 8.64 18.09
C THR A 292 4.57 9.98 18.50
N ASP A 293 5.64 9.93 19.30
CA ASP A 293 6.26 11.13 19.89
C ASP A 293 6.77 12.09 18.85
N GLU A 294 7.47 11.62 17.82
CA GLU A 294 8.02 12.44 16.76
C GLU A 294 6.93 13.18 15.97
N VAL A 295 5.76 12.57 15.78
CA VAL A 295 4.64 13.20 15.07
C VAL A 295 4.02 14.32 15.92
N VAL A 296 3.90 14.13 17.24
CA VAL A 296 3.48 15.22 18.16
C VAL A 296 4.52 16.33 18.22
N GLN A 297 5.80 15.98 18.30
CA GLN A 297 6.88 16.97 18.34
C GLN A 297 7.02 17.75 17.04
N ALA A 298 6.70 17.17 15.90
CA ALA A 298 6.71 17.86 14.61
C ALA A 298 5.54 18.85 14.46
N ALA A 299 4.39 18.62 15.10
CA ALA A 299 3.22 19.48 14.94
C ALA A 299 3.42 20.89 15.55
N ASP A 300 2.88 21.92 14.92
CA ASP A 300 2.79 23.28 15.46
C ASP A 300 1.51 23.47 16.27
N ALA A 301 0.44 22.81 15.85
CA ALA A 301 -0.81 22.72 16.58
C ALA A 301 -1.26 21.25 16.72
N VAL A 302 -1.65 20.88 17.92
CA VAL A 302 -2.20 19.55 18.24
C VAL A 302 -3.65 19.73 18.68
N VAL A 303 -4.57 19.08 18.00
CA VAL A 303 -6.01 19.12 18.30
C VAL A 303 -6.42 17.77 18.84
N THR A 304 -6.78 17.72 20.11
CA THR A 304 -7.28 16.51 20.77
C THR A 304 -8.81 16.44 20.72
N MET A 305 -9.33 15.23 20.57
CA MET A 305 -10.76 14.97 20.47
C MET A 305 -11.13 13.73 21.32
N GLY A 306 -11.10 13.92 22.66
CA GLY A 306 -11.49 12.87 23.59
C GLY A 306 -10.48 11.73 23.73
N CYS A 307 -9.18 11.99 23.54
CA CYS A 307 -8.11 11.02 23.81
C CYS A 307 -7.60 11.08 25.27
N GLY A 308 -8.16 11.96 26.10
CA GLY A 308 -7.75 12.13 27.50
C GLY A 308 -6.26 12.47 27.62
N ASP A 309 -5.60 11.90 28.64
CA ASP A 309 -4.17 12.15 28.93
C ASP A 309 -3.19 11.34 28.05
N ALA A 310 -3.69 10.64 27.03
CA ALA A 310 -2.85 9.79 26.20
C ALA A 310 -1.95 10.58 25.22
N CYS A 311 -2.22 11.87 24.98
CA CYS A 311 -1.40 12.72 24.12
C CYS A 311 -0.29 13.37 24.91
N PRO A 312 1.01 13.13 24.61
CA PRO A 312 2.12 13.77 25.33
C PRO A 312 2.12 15.28 25.06
N ILE A 313 2.47 16.04 26.11
CA ILE A 313 2.54 17.51 26.07
C ILE A 313 3.99 17.94 25.92
N TYR A 314 4.31 18.61 24.83
CA TYR A 314 5.63 19.20 24.57
C TYR A 314 5.60 20.73 24.68
N PRO A 315 6.61 21.36 25.28
CA PRO A 315 6.70 22.83 25.35
C PRO A 315 6.70 23.50 23.96
N GLY A 316 6.11 24.69 23.89
CA GLY A 316 6.13 25.49 22.66
C GLY A 316 5.15 25.07 21.57
N LYS A 317 4.29 24.10 21.83
CA LYS A 317 3.23 23.66 20.93
C LYS A 317 1.89 24.27 21.34
N ARG A 318 1.04 24.50 20.35
CA ARG A 318 -0.35 24.91 20.58
C ARG A 318 -1.23 23.68 20.75
N TYR A 319 -1.90 23.55 21.91
CA TYR A 319 -2.86 22.47 22.14
C TYR A 319 -4.26 23.03 22.15
N LEU A 320 -5.17 22.34 21.44
CA LEU A 320 -6.60 22.63 21.39
C LEU A 320 -7.34 21.34 21.74
N ASP A 321 -8.33 21.44 22.60
CA ASP A 321 -9.22 20.30 22.89
C ASP A 321 -10.62 20.57 22.33
N TRP A 322 -11.07 19.70 21.41
CA TRP A 322 -12.37 19.81 20.79
C TRP A 322 -13.31 18.74 21.29
N GLU A 323 -14.22 19.14 22.16
CA GLU A 323 -15.31 18.28 22.55
C GLU A 323 -16.27 18.08 21.38
N LEU A 324 -16.45 16.84 20.95
CA LEU A 324 -17.25 16.42 19.83
C LEU A 324 -17.88 15.06 20.09
N ASP A 325 -19.07 14.87 19.59
CA ASP A 325 -19.73 13.57 19.59
C ASP A 325 -18.92 12.52 18.82
N ASP A 326 -19.01 11.26 19.29
CA ASP A 326 -18.32 10.15 18.63
C ASP A 326 -19.18 9.59 17.48
N PRO A 327 -18.67 9.52 16.24
CA PRO A 327 -19.40 8.93 15.12
C PRO A 327 -19.47 7.39 15.18
N ALA A 328 -18.83 6.75 16.14
CA ALA A 328 -18.84 5.29 16.28
C ALA A 328 -20.26 4.75 16.51
N GLY A 329 -20.70 3.84 15.64
CA GLY A 329 -22.03 3.22 15.72
C GLY A 329 -23.20 4.12 15.36
N ARG A 330 -22.95 5.38 14.91
CA ARG A 330 -24.00 6.30 14.48
C ARG A 330 -24.32 6.16 12.99
N PRO A 331 -25.57 6.37 12.58
CA PRO A 331 -25.94 6.43 11.16
C PRO A 331 -25.33 7.66 10.50
N VAL A 332 -25.23 7.64 9.17
CA VAL A 332 -24.59 8.72 8.41
C VAL A 332 -25.26 10.09 8.61
N GLU A 333 -26.56 10.09 8.86
CA GLU A 333 -27.36 11.30 9.13
C GLU A 333 -26.85 12.08 10.35
N GLU A 334 -26.50 11.36 11.42
CA GLU A 334 -25.92 11.96 12.63
C GLU A 334 -24.44 12.33 12.42
N VAL A 335 -23.70 11.55 11.64
CA VAL A 335 -22.30 11.83 11.30
C VAL A 335 -22.16 13.12 10.48
N ARG A 336 -23.16 13.46 9.64
CA ARG A 336 -23.18 14.75 8.93
C ARG A 336 -23.15 15.96 9.88
N ALA A 337 -23.87 15.89 10.97
CA ALA A 337 -23.87 17.00 11.96
C ALA A 337 -22.47 17.15 12.61
N ILE A 338 -21.80 16.04 12.91
CA ILE A 338 -20.42 16.04 13.44
C ILE A 338 -19.45 16.60 12.39
N ARG A 339 -19.59 16.21 11.13
CA ARG A 339 -18.81 16.73 9.99
C ARG A 339 -18.95 18.24 9.88
N ASP A 340 -20.19 18.73 9.89
CA ASP A 340 -20.50 20.16 9.70
C ASP A 340 -19.97 21.01 10.89
N GLU A 341 -19.98 20.47 12.11
CA GLU A 341 -19.33 21.10 13.26
C GLU A 341 -17.81 21.12 13.14
N LEU A 342 -17.20 19.98 12.73
CA LEU A 342 -15.78 19.91 12.48
C LEU A 342 -15.34 20.88 11.38
N ASP A 343 -16.12 20.99 10.32
CA ASP A 343 -15.83 21.89 9.21
C ASP A 343 -15.74 23.36 9.68
N ARG A 344 -16.68 23.80 10.52
CA ARG A 344 -16.62 25.16 11.09
C ARG A 344 -15.36 25.38 11.94
N ARG A 345 -14.99 24.42 12.78
CA ARG A 345 -13.80 24.51 13.64
C ARG A 345 -12.51 24.50 12.83
N VAL A 346 -12.45 23.64 11.83
CA VAL A 346 -11.29 23.51 10.92
C VAL A 346 -11.07 24.79 10.13
N GLN A 347 -12.14 25.43 9.59
CA GLN A 347 -12.03 26.71 8.90
C GLN A 347 -11.55 27.83 9.84
N GLY A 348 -12.02 27.86 11.08
CA GLY A 348 -11.52 28.80 12.09
C GLY A 348 -10.03 28.61 12.37
N LEU A 349 -9.60 27.35 12.59
CA LEU A 349 -8.18 27.02 12.81
C LEU A 349 -7.32 27.40 11.60
N LEU A 350 -7.78 27.13 10.38
CA LEU A 350 -7.07 27.50 9.15
C LEU A 350 -6.86 29.00 9.03
N ALA A 351 -7.89 29.80 9.33
CA ALA A 351 -7.81 31.27 9.27
C ALA A 351 -6.81 31.83 10.29
N GLU A 352 -6.63 31.18 11.44
CA GLU A 352 -5.65 31.57 12.44
C GLU A 352 -4.21 31.18 12.06
N LEU A 353 -4.03 30.00 11.43
CA LEU A 353 -2.70 29.50 11.03
C LEU A 353 -2.18 30.17 9.75
N VAL A 354 -3.07 30.51 8.83
CA VAL A 354 -2.75 31.09 7.53
C VAL A 354 -3.64 32.33 7.30
N PRO A 355 -3.31 33.47 7.90
CA PRO A 355 -4.08 34.70 7.70
C PRO A 355 -4.19 35.06 6.22
N ALA A 356 -5.37 35.55 5.81
CA ALA A 356 -5.61 36.03 4.45
C ALA A 356 -4.66 37.20 4.14
N GLY A 357 -3.60 36.95 3.36
CA GLY A 357 -2.58 37.94 3.00
C GLY A 357 -1.14 37.42 2.99
N ALA A 358 -0.86 36.27 3.58
CA ALA A 358 0.41 35.59 3.40
C ALA A 358 0.35 34.80 2.08
N GLY A 359 0.64 35.49 0.96
CA GLY A 359 0.94 34.82 -0.32
C GLY A 359 2.21 33.99 -0.18
N PRO A 360 2.43 33.00 -1.05
CA PRO A 360 3.67 32.21 -1.03
C PRO A 360 4.87 33.17 -1.19
N ALA A 361 5.83 33.04 -0.26
CA ALA A 361 7.09 33.75 -0.31
C ALA A 361 7.99 33.24 -1.44
#